data_95a662c21f947cb6f657e253f9586785
#
_entry.id   95a662c21f947cb6f657e253f9586785
#
_cell.length_a   1.000
_cell.length_b   1.000
_cell.length_c   1.000
_cell.angle_alpha   90.00
_cell.angle_beta   90.00
_cell.angle_gamma   90.00
#
_symmetry.space_group_name_H-M   'P 1'
#
loop_
_entity.id
_entity.type
_entity.pdbx_description
1 polymer ?
#
loop_
_entity_poly.entity_id
_entity_poly.type
_entity_poly.pdbx_seq_one_letter_code
_entity_poly.pdbx_strand_id
1 'polypeptide(L)'
;MNIFFMGTPEFAVPTLDILNKKYNVIGVFTQPPRPSGRGMKEIKSSIQQYSEKNKLNFYTPNNLKNDEILKLLKSLNPDLIVVVAYGLLIPEVILKIPSYGCINGHASLLPKWRGAAPIQRAIEAGDTKTGCTSMLMEKGLDTGPMIHKKEILIKMENDVIDLFKSLSLLTAECLHETIQKLISGDSKQIPQNNLEASYAHKLTKEEGLINWNNNSLDIYNKMRAFKVFPGTYFYY
;
A
#
# COMPACT_ATOMS: atom_id res chain seq x y z
N MET A 1 18.59 -1.53 -13.32
CA MET A 1 18.08 -0.76 -12.16
C MET A 1 18.04 -1.68 -10.94
N ASN A 2 18.71 -1.28 -9.88
CA ASN A 2 18.72 -1.96 -8.59
C ASN A 2 17.55 -1.45 -7.75
N ILE A 3 16.61 -2.33 -7.42
CA ILE A 3 15.40 -1.96 -6.67
C ILE A 3 15.47 -2.55 -5.27
N PHE A 4 15.19 -1.71 -4.27
CA PHE A 4 14.91 -2.17 -2.92
C PHE A 4 13.39 -2.12 -2.69
N PHE A 5 12.82 -3.19 -2.14
CA PHE A 5 11.38 -3.29 -1.92
C PHE A 5 11.02 -3.17 -0.44
N MET A 6 9.93 -2.47 -0.13
CA MET A 6 9.36 -2.39 1.22
C MET A 6 7.87 -2.72 1.18
N GLY A 7 7.47 -3.80 1.84
CA GLY A 7 6.08 -4.24 1.90
C GLY A 7 5.84 -5.26 3.00
N THR A 8 4.56 -5.50 3.35
CA THR A 8 4.25 -6.43 4.44
C THR A 8 3.12 -7.42 4.11
N PRO A 9 1.87 -6.99 3.79
CA PRO A 9 0.74 -7.88 3.59
C PRO A 9 0.75 -8.56 2.22
N GLU A 10 -0.17 -9.49 2.05
CA GLU A 10 -0.42 -10.20 0.80
C GLU A 10 -0.67 -9.24 -0.38
N PHE A 11 -1.26 -8.08 -0.13
CA PHE A 11 -1.47 -7.01 -1.12
C PHE A 11 -0.19 -6.62 -1.86
N ALA A 12 0.95 -6.67 -1.21
CA ALA A 12 2.24 -6.27 -1.76
C ALA A 12 2.94 -7.36 -2.57
N VAL A 13 2.49 -8.63 -2.45
CA VAL A 13 3.14 -9.80 -3.09
C VAL A 13 3.16 -9.71 -4.62
N PRO A 14 2.07 -9.36 -5.33
CA PRO A 14 2.10 -9.26 -6.79
C PRO A 14 3.09 -8.21 -7.30
N THR A 15 3.26 -7.10 -6.56
CA THR A 15 4.27 -6.10 -6.90
C THR A 15 5.68 -6.67 -6.77
N LEU A 16 6.01 -7.31 -5.64
CA LEU A 16 7.32 -7.92 -5.45
C LEU A 16 7.59 -9.02 -6.51
N ASP A 17 6.57 -9.79 -6.89
CA ASP A 17 6.68 -10.83 -7.91
C ASP A 17 7.04 -10.25 -9.29
N ILE A 18 6.35 -9.19 -9.73
CA ILE A 18 6.69 -8.51 -10.99
C ILE A 18 8.10 -7.90 -10.93
N LEU A 19 8.45 -7.27 -9.81
CA LEU A 19 9.78 -6.66 -9.65
C LEU A 19 10.88 -7.70 -9.68
N ASN A 20 10.72 -8.84 -8.99
CA ASN A 20 11.69 -9.92 -8.97
C ASN A 20 11.90 -10.58 -10.34
N LYS A 21 10.85 -10.64 -11.17
CA LYS A 21 10.92 -11.20 -12.53
C LYS A 21 11.55 -10.26 -13.55
N LYS A 22 11.44 -8.95 -13.36
CA LYS A 22 11.78 -7.96 -14.39
C LYS A 22 12.98 -7.07 -14.05
N TYR A 23 13.37 -6.98 -12.78
CA TYR A 23 14.42 -6.09 -12.30
C TYR A 23 15.34 -6.80 -11.31
N ASN A 24 16.45 -6.16 -10.95
CA ASN A 24 17.35 -6.64 -9.91
C ASN A 24 16.84 -6.20 -8.53
N VAL A 25 16.12 -7.06 -7.80
CA VAL A 25 15.69 -6.81 -6.43
C VAL A 25 16.87 -7.12 -5.48
N ILE A 26 17.55 -6.08 -5.01
CA ILE A 26 18.77 -6.20 -4.19
C ILE A 26 18.50 -6.44 -2.70
N GLY A 27 17.25 -6.20 -2.25
CA GLY A 27 16.84 -6.45 -0.87
C GLY A 27 15.38 -6.10 -0.63
N VAL A 28 14.84 -6.63 0.46
CA VAL A 28 13.44 -6.49 0.85
C VAL A 28 13.35 -6.14 2.33
N PHE A 29 12.59 -5.09 2.68
CA PHE A 29 12.12 -4.87 4.03
C PHE A 29 10.68 -5.31 4.19
N THR A 30 10.41 -6.03 5.27
CA THR A 30 9.06 -6.38 5.73
C THR A 30 8.97 -6.26 7.24
N GLN A 31 7.77 -6.14 7.80
CA GLN A 31 7.63 -6.12 9.24
C GLN A 31 7.97 -7.50 9.84
N PRO A 32 8.53 -7.52 11.07
CA PRO A 32 8.85 -8.77 11.75
C PRO A 32 7.60 -9.63 11.98
N PRO A 33 7.76 -10.94 12.16
CA PRO A 33 6.67 -11.84 12.53
C PRO A 33 5.92 -11.30 13.76
N ARG A 34 4.60 -11.44 13.75
CA ARG A 34 3.76 -10.99 14.88
C ARG A 34 2.91 -12.13 15.39
N PRO A 35 2.67 -12.19 16.70
CA PRO A 35 1.71 -13.12 17.27
C PRO A 35 0.33 -12.89 16.66
N SER A 36 -0.30 -13.95 16.16
CA SER A 36 -1.63 -13.87 15.55
C SER A 36 -2.45 -15.14 15.81
N GLY A 37 -3.78 -15.01 15.79
CA GLY A 37 -4.72 -16.10 15.94
C GLY A 37 -4.83 -16.66 17.36
N ARG A 38 -5.66 -17.72 17.51
CA ARG A 38 -5.80 -18.46 18.76
C ARG A 38 -4.50 -19.21 19.05
N GLY A 39 -3.85 -18.89 20.18
CA GLY A 39 -2.57 -19.48 20.59
C GLY A 39 -1.33 -18.62 20.27
N MET A 40 -1.49 -17.38 19.81
CA MET A 40 -0.43 -16.37 19.69
C MET A 40 0.84 -16.87 18.97
N LYS A 41 0.69 -17.73 17.96
CA LYS A 41 1.81 -18.19 17.15
C LYS A 41 2.36 -17.04 16.31
N GLU A 42 3.67 -16.93 16.24
CA GLU A 42 4.33 -15.96 15.35
C GLU A 42 4.04 -16.30 13.90
N ILE A 43 3.39 -15.36 13.20
CA ILE A 43 3.08 -15.48 11.76
C ILE A 43 4.00 -14.56 10.99
N LYS A 44 4.76 -15.14 10.07
CA LYS A 44 5.58 -14.42 9.10
C LYS A 44 4.69 -13.62 8.16
N SER A 45 5.14 -12.42 7.76
CA SER A 45 4.45 -11.63 6.73
C SER A 45 4.41 -12.39 5.38
N SER A 46 3.44 -12.08 4.54
CA SER A 46 3.35 -12.66 3.19
C SER A 46 4.58 -12.32 2.34
N ILE A 47 5.15 -11.12 2.54
CA ILE A 47 6.39 -10.71 1.88
C ILE A 47 7.59 -11.51 2.38
N GLN A 48 7.70 -11.81 3.68
CA GLN A 48 8.75 -12.68 4.19
C GLN A 48 8.66 -14.09 3.57
N GLN A 49 7.46 -14.68 3.57
CA GLN A 49 7.23 -16.01 2.99
C GLN A 49 7.57 -16.05 1.50
N TYR A 50 7.17 -15.01 0.75
CA TYR A 50 7.53 -14.87 -0.66
C TYR A 50 9.06 -14.76 -0.84
N SER A 51 9.73 -13.96 -0.03
CA SER A 51 11.18 -13.75 -0.11
C SER A 51 11.97 -15.01 0.20
N GLU A 52 11.58 -15.77 1.24
CA GLU A 52 12.17 -17.06 1.58
C GLU A 52 12.02 -18.06 0.42
N LYS A 53 10.81 -18.17 -0.14
CA LYS A 53 10.53 -19.08 -1.27
C LYS A 53 11.37 -18.77 -2.52
N ASN A 54 11.61 -17.49 -2.79
CA ASN A 54 12.32 -17.01 -3.98
C ASN A 54 13.80 -16.66 -3.70
N LYS A 55 14.31 -17.00 -2.51
CA LYS A 55 15.72 -16.78 -2.11
C LYS A 55 16.17 -15.31 -2.22
N LEU A 56 15.24 -14.37 -1.97
CA LEU A 56 15.56 -12.95 -1.91
C LEU A 56 16.18 -12.58 -0.55
N ASN A 57 17.14 -11.67 -0.56
CA ASN A 57 17.65 -11.09 0.67
C ASN A 57 16.56 -10.24 1.33
N PHE A 58 16.16 -10.57 2.54
CA PHE A 58 15.16 -9.80 3.28
C PHE A 58 15.60 -9.51 4.71
N TYR A 59 15.03 -8.45 5.26
CA TYR A 59 15.30 -7.97 6.60
C TYR A 59 13.97 -7.57 7.26
N THR A 60 13.88 -7.74 8.58
CA THR A 60 12.67 -7.48 9.36
C THR A 60 12.90 -6.45 10.47
N PRO A 61 13.21 -5.19 10.12
CA PRO A 61 13.49 -4.18 11.13
C PRO A 61 12.24 -3.80 11.92
N ASN A 62 12.38 -3.63 13.25
CA ASN A 62 11.30 -3.14 14.11
C ASN A 62 11.00 -1.66 13.88
N ASN A 63 11.97 -0.89 13.44
CA ASN A 63 11.85 0.52 13.07
C ASN A 63 12.96 0.88 12.07
N LEU A 64 12.80 2.03 11.41
CA LEU A 64 13.75 2.52 10.40
C LEU A 64 14.64 3.69 10.89
N LYS A 65 14.66 3.95 12.19
CA LYS A 65 15.45 5.06 12.78
C LYS A 65 16.85 4.63 13.23
N ASN A 66 17.19 3.35 13.10
CA ASN A 66 18.49 2.80 13.49
C ASN A 66 19.55 3.13 12.44
N ASP A 67 20.74 3.55 12.88
CA ASP A 67 21.89 3.83 12.02
C ASP A 67 22.36 2.61 11.22
N GLU A 68 22.20 1.40 11.74
CA GLU A 68 22.52 0.16 11.02
C GLU A 68 21.67 0.00 9.75
N ILE A 69 20.38 0.31 9.85
CA ILE A 69 19.46 0.28 8.68
C ILE A 69 19.89 1.30 7.63
N LEU A 70 20.27 2.49 8.08
CA LEU A 70 20.75 3.54 7.17
C LEU A 70 22.07 3.13 6.49
N LYS A 71 23.02 2.56 7.25
CA LYS A 71 24.27 2.02 6.71
C LYS A 71 24.03 0.89 5.72
N LEU A 72 23.12 -0.04 6.03
CA LEU A 72 22.72 -1.13 5.15
C LEU A 72 22.18 -0.60 3.83
N LEU A 73 21.18 0.30 3.87
CA LEU A 73 20.59 0.86 2.65
C LEU A 73 21.61 1.64 1.82
N LYS A 74 22.51 2.40 2.45
CA LYS A 74 23.58 3.10 1.75
C LYS A 74 24.58 2.14 1.11
N SER A 75 24.94 1.05 1.78
CA SER A 75 25.88 0.05 1.24
C SER A 75 25.29 -0.74 0.07
N LEU A 76 23.97 -1.00 0.10
CA LEU A 76 23.25 -1.65 -1.00
C LEU A 76 23.05 -0.73 -2.21
N ASN A 77 23.09 0.58 -2.00
CA ASN A 77 23.00 1.62 -3.03
C ASN A 77 21.85 1.39 -4.04
N PRO A 78 20.58 1.36 -3.60
CA PRO A 78 19.46 1.18 -4.50
C PRO A 78 19.30 2.37 -5.46
N ASP A 79 18.97 2.12 -6.71
CA ASP A 79 18.57 3.15 -7.66
C ASP A 79 17.16 3.69 -7.32
N LEU A 80 16.28 2.79 -6.87
CA LEU A 80 14.88 3.06 -6.55
C LEU A 80 14.45 2.26 -5.32
N ILE A 81 13.64 2.85 -4.44
CA ILE A 81 12.90 2.12 -3.42
C ILE A 81 11.42 2.09 -3.81
N VAL A 82 10.83 0.88 -3.84
CA VAL A 82 9.41 0.67 -4.11
C VAL A 82 8.71 0.27 -2.82
N VAL A 83 7.65 0.99 -2.46
CA VAL A 83 6.92 0.80 -1.21
C VAL A 83 5.47 0.42 -1.49
N VAL A 84 4.99 -0.66 -0.88
CA VAL A 84 3.59 -1.08 -0.95
C VAL A 84 3.13 -1.59 0.41
N ALA A 85 2.22 -0.87 1.05
CA ALA A 85 1.62 -1.27 2.34
C ALA A 85 2.66 -1.76 3.38
N TYR A 86 3.76 -1.04 3.55
CA TYR A 86 4.86 -1.45 4.44
C TYR A 86 4.48 -1.33 5.92
N GLY A 87 3.76 -0.26 6.28
CA GLY A 87 3.21 -0.05 7.61
C GLY A 87 4.16 0.56 8.64
N LEU A 88 5.36 0.98 8.25
CA LEU A 88 6.26 1.81 9.07
C LEU A 88 6.50 3.15 8.38
N LEU A 89 6.64 4.21 9.20
CA LEU A 89 7.04 5.52 8.72
C LEU A 89 8.48 5.46 8.20
N ILE A 90 8.70 5.92 6.97
CA ILE A 90 10.03 5.97 6.36
C ILE A 90 10.65 7.35 6.65
N PRO A 91 11.79 7.40 7.37
CA PRO A 91 12.47 8.66 7.65
C PRO A 91 12.94 9.37 6.38
N GLU A 92 12.94 10.71 6.40
CA GLU A 92 13.34 11.55 5.26
C GLU A 92 14.75 11.24 4.77
N VAL A 93 15.66 10.86 5.67
CA VAL A 93 17.04 10.47 5.33
C VAL A 93 17.10 9.22 4.44
N ILE A 94 16.10 8.31 4.56
CA ILE A 94 16.00 7.13 3.71
C ILE A 94 15.38 7.50 2.36
N LEU A 95 14.38 8.40 2.34
CA LEU A 95 13.75 8.86 1.10
C LEU A 95 14.75 9.48 0.11
N LYS A 96 15.85 10.02 0.63
CA LYS A 96 16.92 10.69 -0.16
C LYS A 96 18.07 9.76 -0.59
N ILE A 97 18.04 8.46 -0.23
CA ILE A 97 19.12 7.54 -0.59
C ILE A 97 19.09 7.19 -2.08
N PRO A 98 17.95 6.71 -2.64
CA PRO A 98 17.92 6.28 -4.03
C PRO A 98 17.88 7.44 -5.00
N SER A 99 18.61 7.32 -6.14
CA SER A 99 18.71 8.36 -7.16
C SER A 99 17.36 8.69 -7.83
N TYR A 100 16.48 7.69 -7.97
CA TYR A 100 15.11 7.86 -8.45
C TYR A 100 14.10 8.08 -7.32
N GLY A 101 14.56 8.22 -6.06
CA GLY A 101 13.70 8.40 -4.90
C GLY A 101 12.98 7.14 -4.44
N CYS A 102 11.97 7.34 -3.60
CA CYS A 102 11.09 6.29 -3.12
C CYS A 102 9.70 6.47 -3.75
N ILE A 103 9.16 5.45 -4.39
CA ILE A 103 7.80 5.49 -4.94
C ILE A 103 6.87 4.59 -4.12
N ASN A 104 5.64 5.05 -3.91
CA ASN A 104 4.60 4.28 -3.24
C ASN A 104 3.46 3.96 -4.22
N GLY A 105 2.98 2.72 -4.18
CA GLY A 105 1.72 2.32 -4.81
C GLY A 105 0.57 2.46 -3.80
N HIS A 106 -0.18 3.55 -3.91
CA HIS A 106 -1.30 3.85 -3.03
C HIS A 106 -2.62 3.36 -3.65
N ALA A 107 -3.41 2.61 -2.89
CA ALA A 107 -4.63 1.96 -3.38
C ALA A 107 -5.84 2.91 -3.44
N SER A 108 -5.65 4.09 -4.05
CA SER A 108 -6.70 5.05 -4.36
C SER A 108 -6.35 5.92 -5.56
N LEU A 109 -7.30 6.68 -6.04
CA LEU A 109 -7.11 7.75 -7.01
C LEU A 109 -6.77 9.06 -6.29
N LEU A 110 -5.49 9.22 -5.87
CA LEU A 110 -5.04 10.45 -5.19
C LEU A 110 -5.41 11.70 -5.99
N PRO A 111 -5.77 12.82 -5.31
CA PRO A 111 -5.58 13.08 -3.87
C PRO A 111 -6.70 12.54 -2.96
N LYS A 112 -7.69 11.79 -3.48
CA LYS A 112 -8.70 11.15 -2.65
C LYS A 112 -8.11 9.99 -1.84
N TRP A 113 -8.58 9.88 -0.59
CA TRP A 113 -8.30 8.74 0.28
C TRP A 113 -6.82 8.57 0.65
N ARG A 114 -6.11 9.66 0.98
CA ARG A 114 -4.80 9.59 1.61
C ARG A 114 -4.90 8.87 2.95
N GLY A 115 -3.99 7.94 3.24
CA GLY A 115 -3.91 7.27 4.55
C GLY A 115 -4.08 5.76 4.51
N ALA A 116 -4.56 5.18 5.63
CA ALA A 116 -4.36 3.77 5.96
C ALA A 116 -5.39 2.80 5.35
N ALA A 117 -6.61 3.24 5.04
CA ALA A 117 -7.72 2.36 4.64
C ALA A 117 -8.45 2.82 3.37
N PRO A 118 -7.73 3.16 2.27
CA PRO A 118 -8.33 3.75 1.08
C PRO A 118 -9.38 2.86 0.42
N ILE A 119 -9.18 1.55 0.39
CA ILE A 119 -10.10 0.59 -0.24
C ILE A 119 -11.44 0.56 0.49
N GLN A 120 -11.40 0.42 1.82
CA GLN A 120 -12.61 0.39 2.63
C GLN A 120 -13.37 1.71 2.57
N ARG A 121 -12.67 2.84 2.67
CA ARG A 121 -13.30 4.17 2.63
C ARG A 121 -13.96 4.48 1.29
N ALA A 122 -13.36 4.07 0.18
CA ALA A 122 -13.96 4.22 -1.15
C ALA A 122 -15.28 3.44 -1.27
N ILE A 123 -15.31 2.19 -0.77
CA ILE A 123 -16.54 1.38 -0.76
C ILE A 123 -17.59 1.98 0.18
N GLU A 124 -17.20 2.31 1.42
CA GLU A 124 -18.11 2.87 2.44
C GLU A 124 -18.77 4.15 1.93
N ALA A 125 -18.02 5.02 1.26
CA ALA A 125 -18.51 6.26 0.69
C ALA A 125 -19.39 6.08 -0.56
N GLY A 126 -19.49 4.86 -1.09
CA GLY A 126 -20.25 4.59 -2.32
C GLY A 126 -19.57 5.10 -3.58
N ASP A 127 -18.24 5.26 -3.58
CA ASP A 127 -17.52 5.62 -4.80
C ASP A 127 -17.81 4.57 -5.90
N THR A 128 -18.00 5.04 -7.14
CA THR A 128 -18.26 4.17 -8.29
C THR A 128 -16.98 3.69 -8.97
N LYS A 129 -15.84 4.32 -8.63
CA LYS A 129 -14.52 3.95 -9.13
C LYS A 129 -13.45 4.20 -8.08
N THR A 130 -12.40 3.41 -8.17
CA THR A 130 -11.17 3.52 -7.38
C THR A 130 -9.98 3.17 -8.26
N GLY A 131 -8.80 3.02 -7.69
CA GLY A 131 -7.64 2.65 -8.47
C GLY A 131 -6.36 2.60 -7.67
N CYS A 132 -5.25 2.64 -8.38
CA CYS A 132 -3.92 2.82 -7.81
C CYS A 132 -3.30 4.12 -8.34
N THR A 133 -2.66 4.86 -7.45
CA THR A 133 -1.76 5.96 -7.80
C THR A 133 -0.35 5.62 -7.38
N SER A 134 0.59 5.62 -8.31
CA SER A 134 2.01 5.66 -7.96
C SER A 134 2.42 7.10 -7.72
N MET A 135 3.11 7.36 -6.62
CA MET A 135 3.58 8.69 -6.25
C MET A 135 5.00 8.65 -5.71
N LEU A 136 5.74 9.74 -5.86
CA LEU A 136 6.99 9.94 -5.16
C LEU A 136 6.71 10.21 -3.68
N MET A 137 7.44 9.56 -2.79
CA MET A 137 7.22 9.71 -1.35
C MET A 137 7.93 10.96 -0.82
N GLU A 138 7.23 11.67 0.05
CA GLU A 138 7.69 12.82 0.80
C GLU A 138 7.41 12.65 2.29
N LYS A 139 7.76 13.63 3.10
CA LYS A 139 7.52 13.62 4.55
C LYS A 139 6.03 13.57 4.94
N GLY A 140 5.13 14.09 4.07
CA GLY A 140 3.70 14.12 4.31
C GLY A 140 3.03 12.77 4.07
N LEU A 141 1.88 12.55 4.71
CA LEU A 141 1.10 11.33 4.53
C LEU A 141 0.43 11.32 3.13
N ASP A 142 0.99 10.55 2.21
CA ASP A 142 0.51 10.37 0.84
C ASP A 142 0.31 11.70 0.07
N THR A 143 1.18 12.69 0.31
CA THR A 143 1.09 14.04 -0.28
C THR A 143 1.99 14.27 -1.47
N GLY A 144 2.93 13.38 -1.72
CA GLY A 144 3.94 13.54 -2.76
C GLY A 144 3.35 13.58 -4.18
N PRO A 145 4.11 14.08 -5.17
CA PRO A 145 3.64 14.19 -6.53
C PRO A 145 3.33 12.83 -7.15
N MET A 146 2.23 12.80 -7.89
CA MET A 146 1.75 11.60 -8.60
C MET A 146 2.52 11.41 -9.90
N ILE A 147 2.86 10.15 -10.22
CA ILE A 147 3.59 9.81 -11.44
C ILE A 147 2.67 9.10 -12.43
N HIS A 148 1.86 8.15 -11.93
CA HIS A 148 0.96 7.36 -12.77
C HIS A 148 -0.28 6.94 -12.00
N LYS A 149 -1.39 6.73 -12.73
CA LYS A 149 -2.66 6.24 -12.16
C LYS A 149 -3.26 5.16 -13.06
N LYS A 150 -3.87 4.18 -12.43
CA LYS A 150 -4.75 3.20 -13.08
C LYS A 150 -6.07 3.13 -12.31
N GLU A 151 -7.20 3.06 -13.00
CA GLU A 151 -8.52 3.03 -12.36
C GLU A 151 -9.28 1.73 -12.66
N ILE A 152 -10.17 1.36 -11.75
CA ILE A 152 -11.16 0.30 -11.91
C ILE A 152 -12.51 0.76 -11.37
N LEU A 153 -13.59 0.16 -11.89
CA LEU A 153 -14.94 0.38 -11.40
C LEU A 153 -15.19 -0.39 -10.09
N ILE A 154 -15.94 0.22 -9.19
CA ILE A 154 -16.50 -0.44 -8.00
C ILE A 154 -17.95 -0.80 -8.34
N LYS A 155 -18.21 -2.07 -8.57
CA LYS A 155 -19.55 -2.56 -8.82
C LYS A 155 -20.32 -2.77 -7.51
N MET A 156 -21.65 -2.77 -7.58
CA MET A 156 -22.48 -2.94 -6.38
C MET A 156 -22.25 -4.27 -5.66
N GLU A 157 -21.95 -5.33 -6.41
CA GLU A 157 -21.64 -6.65 -5.87
C GLU A 157 -20.24 -6.79 -5.28
N ASN A 158 -19.32 -5.86 -5.59
CA ASN A 158 -17.95 -5.95 -5.08
C ASN A 158 -17.88 -5.61 -3.60
N ASP A 159 -17.22 -6.46 -2.83
CA ASP A 159 -16.84 -6.20 -1.45
C ASP A 159 -15.34 -5.85 -1.32
N VAL A 160 -14.89 -5.64 -0.09
CA VAL A 160 -13.49 -5.30 0.19
C VAL A 160 -12.51 -6.40 -0.24
N ILE A 161 -12.91 -7.67 -0.23
CA ILE A 161 -12.05 -8.80 -0.63
C ILE A 161 -11.82 -8.77 -2.13
N ASP A 162 -12.87 -8.52 -2.92
CA ASP A 162 -12.78 -8.44 -4.37
C ASP A 162 -11.89 -7.29 -4.81
N LEU A 163 -12.10 -6.11 -4.21
CA LEU A 163 -11.30 -4.93 -4.52
C LEU A 163 -9.85 -5.07 -4.05
N PHE A 164 -9.61 -5.70 -2.90
CA PHE A 164 -8.26 -5.95 -2.41
C PHE A 164 -7.46 -6.79 -3.42
N LYS A 165 -8.05 -7.87 -3.96
CA LYS A 165 -7.42 -8.71 -4.98
C LYS A 165 -7.15 -7.93 -6.28
N SER A 166 -8.19 -7.25 -6.79
CA SER A 166 -8.08 -6.51 -8.04
C SER A 166 -7.09 -5.36 -7.96
N LEU A 167 -7.12 -4.58 -6.86
CA LEU A 167 -6.21 -3.47 -6.64
C LEU A 167 -4.78 -3.92 -6.36
N SER A 168 -4.56 -5.08 -5.74
CA SER A 168 -3.23 -5.66 -5.55
C SER A 168 -2.53 -5.89 -6.89
N LEU A 169 -3.22 -6.50 -7.86
CA LEU A 169 -2.71 -6.72 -9.22
C LEU A 169 -2.54 -5.40 -9.97
N LEU A 170 -3.54 -4.52 -9.90
CA LEU A 170 -3.49 -3.20 -10.54
C LEU A 170 -2.32 -2.35 -10.02
N THR A 171 -2.03 -2.42 -8.71
CA THR A 171 -0.90 -1.73 -8.09
C THR A 171 0.43 -2.24 -8.64
N ALA A 172 0.56 -3.55 -8.81
CA ALA A 172 1.76 -4.15 -9.38
C ALA A 172 1.99 -3.68 -10.83
N GLU A 173 0.95 -3.64 -11.64
CA GLU A 173 1.02 -3.12 -13.03
C GLU A 173 1.33 -1.61 -13.04
N CYS A 174 0.63 -0.83 -12.23
CA CYS A 174 0.83 0.63 -12.13
C CYS A 174 2.27 0.98 -11.76
N LEU A 175 2.84 0.30 -10.77
CA LEU A 175 4.23 0.50 -10.36
C LEU A 175 5.23 0.04 -11.42
N HIS A 176 4.96 -1.08 -12.11
CA HIS A 176 5.80 -1.51 -13.22
C HIS A 176 5.84 -0.48 -14.35
N GLU A 177 4.68 0.02 -14.79
CA GLU A 177 4.59 1.08 -15.81
C GLU A 177 5.27 2.38 -15.33
N THR A 178 5.15 2.71 -14.05
CA THR A 178 5.87 3.85 -13.44
C THR A 178 7.37 3.69 -13.55
N ILE A 179 7.91 2.51 -13.24
CA ILE A 179 9.34 2.24 -13.34
C ILE A 179 9.82 2.34 -14.78
N GLN A 180 9.03 1.85 -15.74
CA GLN A 180 9.35 2.01 -17.16
C GLN A 180 9.45 3.49 -17.57
N LYS A 181 8.50 4.33 -17.11
CA LYS A 181 8.52 5.78 -17.35
C LYS A 181 9.72 6.49 -16.68
N LEU A 182 10.12 6.03 -15.50
CA LEU A 182 11.32 6.54 -14.81
C LEU A 182 12.60 6.20 -15.61
N ILE A 183 12.70 4.98 -16.14
CA ILE A 183 13.85 4.52 -16.92
C ILE A 183 13.94 5.26 -18.27
N SER A 184 12.81 5.46 -18.95
CA SER A 184 12.77 6.17 -20.26
C SER A 184 12.94 7.68 -20.14
N GLY A 185 12.83 8.24 -18.92
CA GLY A 185 12.84 9.69 -18.71
C GLY A 185 11.49 10.38 -19.00
N ASP A 186 10.43 9.61 -19.29
CA ASP A 186 9.07 10.11 -19.60
C ASP A 186 8.19 10.31 -18.36
N SER A 187 8.76 10.22 -17.17
CA SER A 187 8.02 10.39 -15.93
C SER A 187 7.69 11.87 -15.69
N LYS A 188 6.39 12.17 -15.62
CA LYS A 188 5.91 13.49 -15.21
C LYS A 188 5.45 13.42 -13.76
N GLN A 189 5.97 14.30 -12.92
CA GLN A 189 5.55 14.45 -11.54
C GLN A 189 4.45 15.51 -11.47
N ILE A 190 3.24 15.09 -11.11
CA ILE A 190 2.06 15.97 -11.04
C ILE A 190 1.79 16.25 -9.56
N PRO A 191 1.94 17.51 -9.08
CA PRO A 191 1.58 17.88 -7.72
C PRO A 191 0.10 17.58 -7.42
N GLN A 192 -0.18 17.15 -6.21
CA GLN A 192 -1.55 16.91 -5.77
C GLN A 192 -2.26 18.22 -5.40
N ASN A 193 -3.52 18.39 -5.84
CA ASN A 193 -4.35 19.50 -5.37
C ASN A 193 -4.89 19.19 -3.96
N ASN A 194 -4.41 19.90 -2.95
CA ASN A 194 -4.83 19.69 -1.57
C ASN A 194 -6.30 20.04 -1.29
N LEU A 195 -6.93 20.88 -2.13
CA LEU A 195 -8.36 21.21 -2.00
C LEU A 195 -9.28 20.04 -2.37
N GLU A 196 -8.77 19.07 -3.15
CA GLU A 196 -9.48 17.86 -3.56
C GLU A 196 -9.14 16.66 -2.67
N ALA A 197 -8.28 16.83 -1.68
CA ALA A 197 -7.82 15.74 -0.84
C ALA A 197 -8.91 15.27 0.13
N SER A 198 -9.05 13.96 0.26
CA SER A 198 -9.77 13.32 1.35
C SER A 198 -8.89 12.29 2.06
N TYR A 199 -9.30 11.90 3.29
CA TYR A 199 -8.48 11.06 4.13
C TYR A 199 -9.15 9.75 4.49
N ALA A 200 -8.39 8.67 4.38
CA ALA A 200 -8.77 7.31 4.72
C ALA A 200 -8.16 6.90 6.07
N HIS A 201 -8.77 7.37 7.16
CA HIS A 201 -8.32 7.03 8.51
C HIS A 201 -8.40 5.52 8.76
N LYS A 202 -7.51 5.03 9.63
CA LYS A 202 -7.51 3.64 10.08
C LYS A 202 -8.87 3.30 10.69
N LEU A 203 -9.41 2.13 10.32
CA LEU A 203 -10.69 1.65 10.85
C LEU A 203 -10.60 1.31 12.33
N THR A 204 -11.67 1.60 13.07
CA THR A 204 -11.84 1.18 14.47
C THR A 204 -12.95 0.13 14.58
N LYS A 205 -13.03 -0.56 15.73
CA LYS A 205 -14.08 -1.56 15.97
C LYS A 205 -15.46 -0.92 16.07
N GLU A 206 -15.52 0.24 16.66
CA GLU A 206 -16.75 1.01 16.91
C GLU A 206 -17.45 1.41 15.62
N GLU A 207 -16.68 1.65 14.57
CA GLU A 207 -17.23 1.97 13.25
C GLU A 207 -18.07 0.85 12.65
N GLY A 208 -17.90 -0.40 13.12
CA GLY A 208 -18.70 -1.54 12.70
C GLY A 208 -20.16 -1.48 13.15
N LEU A 209 -20.52 -0.62 14.11
CA LEU A 209 -21.90 -0.48 14.58
C LEU A 209 -22.80 0.07 13.46
N ILE A 210 -23.89 -0.67 13.19
CA ILE A 210 -24.90 -0.25 12.22
C ILE A 210 -25.82 0.77 12.87
N ASN A 211 -25.96 1.93 12.21
CA ASN A 211 -26.99 2.92 12.55
C ASN A 211 -28.18 2.72 11.62
N TRP A 212 -29.28 2.22 12.16
CA TRP A 212 -30.51 1.94 11.40
C TRP A 212 -31.24 3.19 10.88
N ASN A 213 -30.84 4.40 11.29
CA ASN A 213 -31.34 5.64 10.74
C ASN A 213 -30.68 6.02 9.41
N ASN A 214 -29.60 5.35 9.02
CA ASN A 214 -28.98 5.53 7.71
C ASN A 214 -29.85 4.87 6.63
N ASN A 215 -29.73 5.35 5.38
CA ASN A 215 -30.40 4.71 4.26
C ASN A 215 -29.82 3.30 3.98
N SER A 216 -30.59 2.47 3.30
CA SER A 216 -30.21 1.07 3.03
C SER A 216 -28.93 0.93 2.23
N LEU A 217 -28.64 1.86 1.32
CA LEU A 217 -27.42 1.85 0.50
C LEU A 217 -26.18 2.13 1.34
N ASP A 218 -26.24 3.08 2.29
CA ASP A 218 -25.10 3.38 3.19
C ASP A 218 -24.80 2.18 4.11
N ILE A 219 -25.87 1.53 4.63
CA ILE A 219 -25.71 0.32 5.44
C ILE A 219 -25.09 -0.80 4.61
N TYR A 220 -25.58 -1.01 3.39
CA TYR A 220 -25.01 -2.01 2.48
C TYR A 220 -23.55 -1.72 2.14
N ASN A 221 -23.21 -0.47 1.80
CA ASN A 221 -21.82 -0.06 1.55
C ASN A 221 -20.92 -0.30 2.75
N LYS A 222 -21.38 0.03 3.96
CA LYS A 222 -20.65 -0.26 5.19
C LYS A 222 -20.42 -1.77 5.37
N MET A 223 -21.43 -2.61 5.14
CA MET A 223 -21.31 -4.05 5.26
C MET A 223 -20.26 -4.64 4.32
N ARG A 224 -20.29 -4.27 3.05
CA ARG A 224 -19.31 -4.77 2.06
C ARG A 224 -17.91 -4.19 2.24
N ALA A 225 -17.80 -2.94 2.74
CA ALA A 225 -16.51 -2.31 3.06
C ALA A 225 -15.83 -2.94 4.28
N PHE A 226 -16.61 -3.30 5.29
CA PHE A 226 -16.10 -3.76 6.58
C PHE A 226 -16.16 -5.28 6.77
N LYS A 227 -16.44 -6.02 5.72
CA LYS A 227 -16.62 -7.47 5.73
C LYS A 227 -15.50 -8.26 6.44
N VAL A 228 -14.26 -7.80 6.36
CA VAL A 228 -13.09 -8.44 6.99
C VAL A 228 -12.79 -7.82 8.36
N PHE A 229 -12.74 -6.52 8.42
CA PHE A 229 -12.50 -5.74 9.63
C PHE A 229 -13.13 -4.34 9.45
N PRO A 230 -13.81 -3.86 10.48
CA PRO A 230 -14.05 -4.43 11.81
C PRO A 230 -15.16 -5.50 11.84
N GLY A 231 -15.82 -5.77 10.74
CA GLY A 231 -17.11 -6.42 10.66
C GLY A 231 -18.23 -5.42 10.93
N THR A 232 -19.48 -5.84 10.73
CA THR A 232 -20.65 -5.01 11.10
C THR A 232 -21.48 -5.71 12.17
N TYR A 233 -22.01 -4.95 13.10
CA TYR A 233 -22.83 -5.45 14.21
C TYR A 233 -23.88 -4.43 14.65
N PHE A 234 -24.85 -4.87 15.41
CA PHE A 234 -25.88 -4.04 16.05
C PHE A 234 -26.26 -4.61 17.41
N TYR A 235 -26.90 -3.81 18.21
CA TYR A 235 -27.48 -4.24 19.48
C TYR A 235 -28.98 -4.44 19.31
N TYR A 236 -29.49 -5.51 19.91
CA TYR A 236 -30.90 -5.85 19.95
C TYR A 236 -31.48 -5.60 21.34
#